data_9073be5e47abedb4c0c43a575cab0cfc
#
_entry.id   9073be5e47abedb4c0c43a575cab0cfc
#
_cell.length_a   1.000
_cell.length_b   1.000
_cell.length_c   1.000
_cell.angle_alpha   90.00
_cell.angle_beta   90.00
_cell.angle_gamma   90.00
#
_symmetry.space_group_name_H-M   'P 1'
#
loop_
_entity.id
_entity.type
_entity.pdbx_description
1 polymer ?
#
loop_
_entity_poly.entity_id
_entity_poly.type
_entity_poly.pdbx_seq_one_letter_code
_entity_poly.pdbx_strand_id
1 'polypeptide(L)'
;MKAIRFTVLICLVTANFHLFAQEETRPTVAILDFEGQGIGVQEVQTLTERMRTEIGNTNAVRLIERKAIESIMAEQGLAQSGCVSDECAAEVGQLLGVQFMINGSIGKLGDSYTIDVKMFSVETGATERSKNVTHDGDIEGLLVEMQILAWEIVGLSAPPALKLKRAGESERPTVAVLDFEGRGISMMEAQTLTDRFMTAMANTDRVQLVDRATMGDVLNEQGYSTTECTSDECAAEVGAMLGVQLMV
;
A
#
# COMPACT_ATOMS: atom_id res chain seq x y z
N MET A 1 22.70 55.79 -11.81
CA MET A 1 23.35 54.58 -11.28
C MET A 1 22.77 54.09 -9.94
N LYS A 2 22.03 54.86 -9.13
CA LYS A 2 21.42 54.39 -7.88
C LYS A 2 20.08 53.66 -8.05
N ALA A 3 19.29 53.92 -9.08
CA ALA A 3 17.99 53.30 -9.33
C ALA A 3 18.08 51.82 -9.81
N ILE A 4 19.14 51.49 -10.56
CA ILE A 4 19.32 50.10 -11.08
C ILE A 4 19.70 49.11 -9.94
N ARG A 5 20.38 49.55 -8.92
CA ARG A 5 20.74 48.69 -7.77
C ARG A 5 19.56 48.31 -6.88
N PHE A 6 18.53 49.14 -6.83
CA PHE A 6 17.34 48.87 -6.01
C PHE A 6 16.39 47.85 -6.68
N THR A 7 16.28 47.90 -8.00
CA THR A 7 15.42 46.97 -8.80
C THR A 7 15.97 45.54 -8.82
N VAL A 8 17.31 45.39 -8.85
CA VAL A 8 17.96 44.04 -8.80
C VAL A 8 17.82 43.40 -7.42
N LEU A 9 17.84 44.21 -6.34
CA LEU A 9 17.71 43.70 -4.95
C LEU A 9 16.28 43.18 -4.69
N ILE A 10 15.24 43.81 -5.27
CA ILE A 10 13.85 43.39 -5.11
C ILE A 10 13.57 42.11 -5.90
N CYS A 11 14.15 41.93 -7.10
CA CYS A 11 14.02 40.68 -7.87
C CYS A 11 14.70 39.47 -7.19
N LEU A 12 15.79 39.67 -6.45
CA LEU A 12 16.49 38.60 -5.74
C LEU A 12 15.74 38.12 -4.47
N VAL A 13 14.94 38.97 -3.86
CA VAL A 13 14.14 38.63 -2.67
C VAL A 13 12.86 37.90 -3.06
N THR A 14 12.27 38.18 -4.23
CA THR A 14 11.06 37.49 -4.70
C THR A 14 11.34 36.08 -5.26
N ALA A 15 12.56 35.82 -5.76
CA ALA A 15 12.93 34.52 -6.30
C ALA A 15 13.10 33.42 -5.20
N ASN A 16 13.30 33.81 -3.95
CA ASN A 16 13.45 32.83 -2.86
C ASN A 16 12.13 32.42 -2.20
N PHE A 17 10.99 33.02 -2.57
CA PHE A 17 9.70 32.70 -1.96
C PHE A 17 8.95 31.54 -2.64
N HIS A 18 9.43 31.06 -3.80
CA HIS A 18 8.78 29.99 -4.54
C HIS A 18 9.36 28.58 -4.29
N LEU A 19 10.36 28.43 -3.40
CA LEU A 19 11.01 27.15 -3.13
C LEU A 19 10.45 26.39 -1.90
N PHE A 20 9.38 26.86 -1.25
CA PHE A 20 8.88 26.28 0.01
C PHE A 20 7.44 25.78 -0.05
N ALA A 21 6.92 25.37 -1.19
CA ALA A 21 5.57 24.81 -1.27
C ALA A 21 5.42 23.71 -2.30
N GLN A 22 6.19 22.65 -2.17
CA GLN A 22 5.78 21.33 -2.63
C GLN A 22 5.89 20.37 -1.44
N GLU A 23 5.07 20.61 -0.44
CA GLU A 23 4.58 19.53 0.40
C GLU A 23 3.65 18.76 -0.51
N GLU A 24 4.08 17.62 -1.03
CA GLU A 24 3.19 16.66 -1.68
C GLU A 24 2.14 16.28 -0.62
N THR A 25 1.01 16.96 -0.68
CA THR A 25 -0.10 16.70 0.24
C THR A 25 -0.74 15.40 -0.20
N ARG A 26 -0.25 14.30 0.37
CA ARG A 26 -0.89 12.99 0.24
C ARG A 26 -2.37 13.13 0.54
N PRO A 27 -3.27 12.55 -0.25
CA PRO A 27 -4.69 12.66 -0.02
C PRO A 27 -5.08 12.13 1.36
N THR A 28 -5.99 12.81 2.03
CA THR A 28 -6.51 12.39 3.34
C THR A 28 -7.62 11.37 3.16
N VAL A 29 -7.52 10.27 3.90
CA VAL A 29 -8.46 9.15 3.82
C VAL A 29 -8.92 8.74 5.21
N ALA A 30 -10.20 8.45 5.37
CA ALA A 30 -10.74 7.78 6.53
C ALA A 30 -11.36 6.43 6.13
N ILE A 31 -11.25 5.44 7.01
CA ILE A 31 -11.75 4.09 6.79
C ILE A 31 -12.80 3.81 7.86
N LEU A 32 -14.03 3.52 7.43
CA LEU A 32 -15.07 3.02 8.33
C LEU A 32 -14.85 1.53 8.64
N ASP A 33 -15.39 1.07 9.75
CA ASP A 33 -15.44 -0.35 10.04
C ASP A 33 -16.32 -1.04 8.99
N PHE A 34 -15.85 -2.18 8.47
CA PHE A 34 -16.56 -2.92 7.45
C PHE A 34 -17.82 -3.58 8.01
N GLU A 35 -18.78 -3.86 7.16
CA GLU A 35 -19.96 -4.65 7.51
C GLU A 35 -19.65 -6.15 7.44
N GLY A 36 -20.14 -6.90 8.42
CA GLY A 36 -20.07 -8.35 8.43
C GLY A 36 -21.42 -8.99 8.11
N GLN A 37 -21.45 -9.92 7.17
CA GLN A 37 -22.60 -10.75 6.85
C GLN A 37 -22.25 -12.22 7.03
N GLY A 38 -22.80 -12.86 8.06
CA GLY A 38 -22.46 -14.26 8.39
C GLY A 38 -21.06 -14.47 8.99
N ILE A 39 -20.45 -13.40 9.51
CA ILE A 39 -19.13 -13.36 10.13
C ILE A 39 -19.24 -12.56 11.44
N GLY A 40 -18.43 -12.89 12.44
CA GLY A 40 -18.46 -12.25 13.76
C GLY A 40 -17.96 -10.80 13.73
N VAL A 41 -18.55 -9.94 14.55
CA VAL A 41 -18.18 -8.50 14.62
C VAL A 41 -16.70 -8.32 14.94
N GLN A 42 -16.14 -9.11 15.84
CA GLN A 42 -14.72 -9.03 16.22
C GLN A 42 -13.78 -9.44 15.09
N GLU A 43 -14.19 -10.42 14.30
CA GLU A 43 -13.43 -10.88 13.13
C GLU A 43 -13.39 -9.78 12.07
N VAL A 44 -14.54 -9.16 11.77
CA VAL A 44 -14.64 -8.02 10.83
C VAL A 44 -13.76 -6.86 11.30
N GLN A 45 -13.82 -6.51 12.59
CA GLN A 45 -12.97 -5.46 13.15
C GLN A 45 -11.48 -5.78 12.99
N THR A 46 -11.06 -7.01 13.27
CA THR A 46 -9.68 -7.44 13.10
C THR A 46 -9.23 -7.32 11.65
N LEU A 47 -10.07 -7.73 10.72
CA LEU A 47 -9.79 -7.65 9.28
C LEU A 47 -9.73 -6.18 8.81
N THR A 48 -10.65 -5.33 9.26
CA THR A 48 -10.62 -3.89 8.94
C THR A 48 -9.36 -3.23 9.49
N GLU A 49 -8.96 -3.55 10.72
CA GLU A 49 -7.71 -3.03 11.30
C GLU A 49 -6.46 -3.50 10.55
N ARG A 50 -6.46 -4.74 10.03
CA ARG A 50 -5.38 -5.21 9.16
C ARG A 50 -5.26 -4.35 7.91
N MET A 51 -6.38 -4.08 7.22
CA MET A 51 -6.40 -3.20 6.06
C MET A 51 -5.94 -1.79 6.40
N ARG A 52 -6.42 -1.21 7.51
CA ARG A 52 -6.04 0.13 7.98
C ARG A 52 -4.54 0.24 8.19
N THR A 53 -3.96 -0.74 8.89
CA THR A 53 -2.52 -0.81 9.14
C THR A 53 -1.74 -0.87 7.82
N GLU A 54 -2.18 -1.72 6.90
CA GLU A 54 -1.48 -1.91 5.63
C GLU A 54 -1.58 -0.68 4.72
N ILE A 55 -2.74 -0.01 4.66
CA ILE A 55 -2.88 1.28 3.94
C ILE A 55 -1.90 2.32 4.53
N GLY A 56 -1.76 2.37 5.86
CA GLY A 56 -0.76 3.23 6.51
C GLY A 56 0.67 2.93 6.04
N ASN A 57 1.02 1.65 5.90
CA ASN A 57 2.34 1.21 5.45
C ASN A 57 2.64 1.59 3.99
N THR A 58 1.62 1.77 3.14
CA THR A 58 1.81 2.18 1.74
C THR A 58 2.40 3.57 1.59
N ASN A 59 2.25 4.43 2.60
CA ASN A 59 2.57 5.87 2.55
C ASN A 59 1.90 6.65 1.38
N ALA A 60 0.98 6.05 0.64
CA ALA A 60 0.28 6.67 -0.49
C ALA A 60 -0.73 7.73 -0.05
N VAL A 61 -1.26 7.60 1.16
CA VAL A 61 -2.31 8.45 1.72
C VAL A 61 -1.97 8.89 3.14
N ARG A 62 -2.63 9.95 3.60
CA ARG A 62 -2.64 10.34 5.00
C ARG A 62 -3.91 9.80 5.65
N LEU A 63 -3.75 8.78 6.47
CA LEU A 63 -4.85 8.09 7.11
C LEU A 63 -5.30 8.85 8.38
N ILE A 64 -6.62 8.95 8.58
CA ILE A 64 -7.21 9.47 9.82
C ILE A 64 -7.30 8.36 10.85
N GLU A 65 -6.91 8.68 12.07
CA GLU A 65 -6.95 7.77 13.21
C GLU A 65 -8.38 7.32 13.53
N ARG A 66 -8.56 6.02 13.82
CA ARG A 66 -9.86 5.43 14.16
C ARG A 66 -10.57 6.18 15.30
N LYS A 67 -9.83 6.58 16.34
CA LYS A 67 -10.40 7.32 17.49
C LYS A 67 -11.02 8.65 17.09
N ALA A 68 -10.47 9.35 16.10
CA ALA A 68 -11.04 10.59 15.61
C ALA A 68 -12.38 10.34 14.91
N ILE A 69 -12.47 9.25 14.14
CA ILE A 69 -13.71 8.81 13.49
C ILE A 69 -14.77 8.48 14.55
N GLU A 70 -14.41 7.67 15.56
CA GLU A 70 -15.30 7.28 16.67
C GLU A 70 -15.83 8.50 17.44
N SER A 71 -14.96 9.49 17.73
CA SER A 71 -15.37 10.71 18.41
C SER A 71 -16.39 11.51 17.61
N ILE A 72 -16.15 11.73 16.32
CA ILE A 72 -17.10 12.46 15.45
C ILE A 72 -18.43 11.71 15.36
N MET A 73 -18.40 10.39 15.16
CA MET A 73 -19.62 9.59 15.08
C MET A 73 -20.42 9.65 16.39
N ALA A 74 -19.74 9.57 17.54
CA ALA A 74 -20.39 9.67 18.85
C ALA A 74 -21.01 11.06 19.09
N GLU A 75 -20.33 12.14 18.70
CA GLU A 75 -20.86 13.52 18.78
C GLU A 75 -22.10 13.73 17.93
N GLN A 76 -22.19 13.03 16.79
CA GLN A 76 -23.33 13.08 15.89
C GLN A 76 -24.46 12.09 16.27
N GLY A 77 -24.27 11.31 17.35
CA GLY A 77 -25.22 10.29 17.76
C GLY A 77 -25.29 9.08 16.79
N LEU A 78 -24.28 8.91 15.95
CA LEU A 78 -24.16 7.80 15.02
C LEU A 78 -23.42 6.66 15.72
N ALA A 79 -24.04 5.47 15.76
CA ALA A 79 -23.31 4.26 16.15
C ALA A 79 -22.46 3.80 14.97
N GLN A 80 -21.26 3.27 15.23
CA GLN A 80 -20.36 2.73 14.18
C GLN A 80 -21.05 1.68 13.28
N SER A 81 -21.95 0.89 13.86
CA SER A 81 -22.77 -0.09 13.15
C SER A 81 -23.94 0.50 12.36
N GLY A 82 -24.17 1.80 12.41
CA GLY A 82 -25.30 2.47 11.78
C GLY A 82 -24.96 3.29 10.54
N CYS A 83 -23.67 3.48 10.24
CA CYS A 83 -23.22 4.25 9.08
C CYS A 83 -22.86 3.32 7.92
N VAL A 84 -23.86 2.67 7.36
CA VAL A 84 -23.70 1.63 6.32
C VAL A 84 -23.95 2.16 4.90
N SER A 85 -24.59 3.34 4.76
CA SER A 85 -24.81 3.94 3.45
C SER A 85 -23.67 4.87 3.03
N ASP A 86 -23.51 5.03 1.73
CA ASP A 86 -22.51 5.95 1.16
C ASP A 86 -22.77 7.39 1.58
N GLU A 87 -24.04 7.78 1.73
CA GLU A 87 -24.44 9.10 2.17
C GLU A 87 -23.98 9.36 3.61
N CYS A 88 -24.20 8.41 4.52
CA CYS A 88 -23.72 8.52 5.90
C CYS A 88 -22.18 8.59 5.95
N ALA A 89 -21.51 7.75 5.18
CA ALA A 89 -20.06 7.77 5.10
C ALA A 89 -19.52 9.11 4.56
N ALA A 90 -20.20 9.71 3.58
CA ALA A 90 -19.84 11.03 3.05
C ALA A 90 -20.04 12.14 4.09
N GLU A 91 -21.12 12.12 4.88
CA GLU A 91 -21.34 13.07 5.97
C GLU A 91 -20.24 13.00 7.03
N VAL A 92 -19.88 11.78 7.46
CA VAL A 92 -18.75 11.56 8.38
C VAL A 92 -17.45 12.08 7.78
N GLY A 93 -17.20 11.81 6.50
CA GLY A 93 -16.03 12.29 5.77
C GLY A 93 -15.94 13.82 5.72
N GLN A 94 -17.06 14.52 5.50
CA GLN A 94 -17.13 15.98 5.54
C GLN A 94 -16.79 16.53 6.93
N LEU A 95 -17.34 15.93 7.99
CA LEU A 95 -17.06 16.32 9.36
C LEU A 95 -15.58 16.11 9.76
N LEU A 96 -14.97 15.05 9.23
CA LEU A 96 -13.52 14.77 9.40
C LEU A 96 -12.62 15.66 8.53
N GLY A 97 -13.18 16.33 7.52
CA GLY A 97 -12.42 17.13 6.56
C GLY A 97 -11.48 16.29 5.68
N VAL A 98 -11.87 15.04 5.37
CA VAL A 98 -11.07 14.14 4.50
C VAL A 98 -11.51 14.26 3.04
N GLN A 99 -10.59 13.92 2.13
CA GLN A 99 -10.87 13.92 0.70
C GLN A 99 -11.58 12.64 0.25
N PHE A 100 -11.22 11.51 0.84
CA PHE A 100 -11.76 10.21 0.48
C PHE A 100 -12.19 9.41 1.70
N MET A 101 -13.21 8.58 1.51
CA MET A 101 -13.65 7.57 2.45
C MET A 101 -13.48 6.18 1.85
N ILE A 102 -13.12 5.23 2.70
CA ILE A 102 -13.13 3.80 2.36
C ILE A 102 -14.15 3.12 3.24
N ASN A 103 -15.03 2.36 2.63
CA ASN A 103 -15.96 1.43 3.28
C ASN A 103 -15.95 0.08 2.57
N GLY A 104 -16.57 -0.91 3.17
CA GLY A 104 -16.64 -2.24 2.59
C GLY A 104 -17.50 -3.20 3.38
N SER A 105 -17.64 -4.39 2.85
CA SER A 105 -18.35 -5.49 3.49
C SER A 105 -17.57 -6.80 3.36
N ILE A 106 -17.76 -7.68 4.33
CA ILE A 106 -17.21 -9.04 4.35
C ILE A 106 -18.38 -9.99 4.55
N GLY A 107 -18.65 -10.81 3.53
CA GLY A 107 -19.73 -11.80 3.56
C GLY A 107 -19.18 -13.23 3.64
N LYS A 108 -19.89 -14.11 4.34
CA LYS A 108 -19.66 -15.55 4.32
C LYS A 108 -20.78 -16.23 3.56
N LEU A 109 -20.42 -17.02 2.55
CA LEU A 109 -21.36 -17.82 1.75
C LEU A 109 -20.85 -19.25 1.65
N GLY A 110 -21.41 -20.14 2.47
CA GLY A 110 -20.91 -21.51 2.59
C GLY A 110 -19.47 -21.54 3.15
N ASP A 111 -18.55 -22.13 2.40
CA ASP A 111 -17.12 -22.20 2.76
C ASP A 111 -16.28 -21.10 2.12
N SER A 112 -16.93 -20.17 1.42
CA SER A 112 -16.28 -19.04 0.77
C SER A 112 -16.58 -17.73 1.48
N TYR A 113 -15.67 -16.77 1.37
CA TYR A 113 -15.84 -15.41 1.83
C TYR A 113 -15.75 -14.44 0.66
N THR A 114 -16.55 -13.38 0.71
CA THR A 114 -16.49 -12.26 -0.23
C THR A 114 -16.06 -11.00 0.50
N ILE A 115 -15.17 -10.23 -0.07
CA ILE A 115 -14.78 -8.91 0.42
C ILE A 115 -15.05 -7.91 -0.69
N ASP A 116 -15.84 -6.90 -0.39
CA ASP A 116 -16.07 -5.76 -1.27
C ASP A 116 -15.54 -4.51 -0.59
N VAL A 117 -14.69 -3.75 -1.30
CA VAL A 117 -14.08 -2.51 -0.81
C VAL A 117 -14.27 -1.42 -1.82
N LYS A 118 -14.64 -0.24 -1.34
CA LYS A 118 -14.85 0.94 -2.17
C LYS A 118 -14.18 2.16 -1.56
N MET A 119 -13.51 2.95 -2.39
CA MET A 119 -13.02 4.28 -2.08
C MET A 119 -13.78 5.31 -2.91
N PHE A 120 -14.31 6.33 -2.28
CA PHE A 120 -15.08 7.38 -2.95
C PHE A 120 -14.69 8.77 -2.46
N SER A 121 -14.90 9.76 -3.32
CA SER A 121 -14.67 11.16 -3.02
C SER A 121 -15.76 11.70 -2.09
N VAL A 122 -15.37 12.35 -1.01
CA VAL A 122 -16.29 13.00 -0.06
C VAL A 122 -16.98 14.21 -0.68
N GLU A 123 -16.27 14.92 -1.57
CA GLU A 123 -16.79 16.12 -2.22
C GLU A 123 -17.88 15.80 -3.25
N THR A 124 -17.68 14.76 -4.05
CA THR A 124 -18.54 14.46 -5.21
C THR A 124 -19.44 13.25 -4.98
N GLY A 125 -19.17 12.40 -3.99
CA GLY A 125 -19.80 11.10 -3.80
C GLY A 125 -19.42 10.06 -4.87
N ALA A 126 -18.54 10.42 -5.82
CA ALA A 126 -18.14 9.52 -6.89
C ALA A 126 -17.20 8.41 -6.38
N THR A 127 -17.46 7.18 -6.80
CA THR A 127 -16.55 6.06 -6.55
C THR A 127 -15.29 6.22 -7.37
N GLU A 128 -14.16 6.37 -6.72
CA GLU A 128 -12.84 6.48 -7.34
C GLU A 128 -12.25 5.11 -7.68
N ARG A 129 -12.39 4.17 -6.74
CA ARG A 129 -11.94 2.78 -6.89
C ARG A 129 -12.87 1.82 -6.18
N SER A 130 -13.04 0.65 -6.77
CA SER A 130 -13.73 -0.47 -6.16
C SER A 130 -12.95 -1.74 -6.42
N LYS A 131 -12.87 -2.60 -5.42
CA LYS A 131 -12.21 -3.89 -5.48
C LYS A 131 -13.08 -4.92 -4.81
N ASN A 132 -13.11 -6.12 -5.38
CA ASN A 132 -13.73 -7.27 -4.75
C ASN A 132 -12.82 -8.50 -4.85
N VAL A 133 -12.98 -9.41 -3.91
CA VAL A 133 -12.30 -10.69 -3.90
C VAL A 133 -13.22 -11.76 -3.32
N THR A 134 -13.13 -12.95 -3.85
CA THR A 134 -13.68 -14.16 -3.26
C THR A 134 -12.52 -15.02 -2.77
N HIS A 135 -12.59 -15.45 -1.52
CA HIS A 135 -11.61 -16.32 -0.89
C HIS A 135 -12.27 -17.64 -0.50
N ASP A 136 -11.71 -18.73 -0.99
CA ASP A 136 -12.13 -20.10 -0.63
C ASP A 136 -11.17 -20.64 0.42
N GLY A 137 -11.70 -21.04 1.58
CA GLY A 137 -10.89 -21.59 2.66
C GLY A 137 -11.15 -20.94 3.99
N ASP A 138 -10.16 -20.98 4.89
CA ASP A 138 -10.27 -20.51 6.26
C ASP A 138 -10.23 -18.97 6.34
N ILE A 139 -10.85 -18.44 7.40
CA ILE A 139 -10.95 -17.00 7.67
C ILE A 139 -9.56 -16.32 7.80
N GLU A 140 -8.55 -17.08 8.23
CA GLU A 140 -7.17 -16.61 8.36
C GLU A 140 -6.60 -16.14 7.02
N GLY A 141 -7.01 -16.76 5.91
CA GLY A 141 -6.62 -16.34 4.56
C GLY A 141 -7.08 -14.94 4.21
N LEU A 142 -8.19 -14.46 4.80
CA LEU A 142 -8.69 -13.09 4.60
C LEU A 142 -7.69 -12.04 5.07
N LEU A 143 -6.81 -12.35 6.03
CA LEU A 143 -5.78 -11.40 6.48
C LEU A 143 -4.83 -11.02 5.33
N VAL A 144 -4.50 -11.96 4.46
CA VAL A 144 -3.66 -11.71 3.28
C VAL A 144 -4.45 -10.96 2.22
N GLU A 145 -5.72 -11.32 2.00
CA GLU A 145 -6.58 -10.61 1.05
C GLU A 145 -6.77 -9.13 1.46
N MET A 146 -6.99 -8.86 2.76
CA MET A 146 -7.10 -7.49 3.26
C MET A 146 -5.81 -6.68 3.05
N GLN A 147 -4.63 -7.31 3.17
CA GLN A 147 -3.36 -6.66 2.89
C GLN A 147 -3.23 -6.33 1.39
N ILE A 148 -3.56 -7.26 0.50
CA ILE A 148 -3.50 -7.03 -0.96
C ILE A 148 -4.47 -5.92 -1.37
N LEU A 149 -5.72 -6.00 -0.90
CA LEU A 149 -6.76 -5.00 -1.19
C LEU A 149 -6.36 -3.61 -0.68
N ALA A 150 -5.63 -3.52 0.44
CA ALA A 150 -5.12 -2.27 0.98
C ALA A 150 -4.21 -1.51 -0.01
N TRP A 151 -3.31 -2.21 -0.68
CA TRP A 151 -2.45 -1.64 -1.72
C TRP A 151 -3.26 -1.24 -2.96
N GLU A 152 -4.12 -2.15 -3.41
CA GLU A 152 -4.87 -1.95 -4.65
C GLU A 152 -5.92 -0.84 -4.54
N ILE A 153 -6.55 -0.65 -3.38
CA ILE A 153 -7.57 0.38 -3.20
C ILE A 153 -6.98 1.80 -3.22
N VAL A 154 -5.74 1.97 -2.77
CA VAL A 154 -5.04 3.25 -2.88
C VAL A 154 -4.33 3.44 -4.23
N GLY A 155 -4.44 2.47 -5.15
CA GLY A 155 -3.96 2.56 -6.53
C GLY A 155 -2.55 2.04 -6.73
N LEU A 156 -2.03 1.27 -5.79
CA LEU A 156 -0.70 0.64 -5.88
C LEU A 156 -0.82 -0.86 -6.17
N SER A 157 0.23 -1.44 -6.73
CA SER A 157 0.36 -2.89 -6.84
C SER A 157 0.75 -3.49 -5.49
N ALA A 158 0.08 -4.58 -5.09
CA ALA A 158 0.45 -5.29 -3.89
C ALA A 158 1.85 -5.91 -4.01
N PRO A 159 2.68 -5.88 -2.95
CA PRO A 159 3.99 -6.50 -2.93
C PRO A 159 3.95 -7.98 -3.37
N PRO A 160 4.95 -8.44 -4.15
CA PRO A 160 5.01 -9.82 -4.63
C PRO A 160 4.90 -10.87 -3.52
N ALA A 161 5.50 -10.60 -2.36
CA ALA A 161 5.43 -11.49 -1.20
C ALA A 161 3.99 -11.73 -0.70
N LEU A 162 3.11 -10.72 -0.77
CA LEU A 162 1.69 -10.90 -0.41
C LEU A 162 0.96 -11.78 -1.44
N LYS A 163 1.28 -11.62 -2.72
CA LYS A 163 0.70 -12.45 -3.78
C LYS A 163 1.13 -13.92 -3.66
N LEU A 164 2.38 -14.16 -3.28
CA LEU A 164 2.89 -15.51 -2.99
C LEU A 164 2.20 -16.13 -1.77
N LYS A 165 2.02 -15.37 -0.68
CA LYS A 165 1.27 -15.83 0.50
C LYS A 165 -0.17 -16.24 0.14
N ARG A 166 -0.85 -15.46 -0.70
CA ARG A 166 -2.20 -15.79 -1.17
C ARG A 166 -2.25 -17.11 -1.94
N ALA A 167 -1.22 -17.41 -2.71
CA ALA A 167 -1.13 -18.67 -3.48
C ALA A 167 -0.93 -19.93 -2.63
N GLY A 168 -0.88 -19.82 -1.29
CA GLY A 168 -0.65 -20.95 -0.38
C GLY A 168 0.81 -21.40 -0.30
N GLU A 169 1.72 -20.62 -0.88
CA GLU A 169 3.16 -20.93 -0.92
C GLU A 169 3.90 -20.45 0.35
N SER A 170 3.17 -20.23 1.45
CA SER A 170 3.55 -19.40 2.59
C SER A 170 4.53 -20.04 3.61
N GLU A 171 4.88 -21.31 3.49
CA GLU A 171 5.77 -21.96 4.47
C GLU A 171 7.26 -21.71 4.21
N ARG A 172 7.61 -21.21 3.03
CA ARG A 172 8.99 -20.95 2.64
C ARG A 172 9.29 -19.45 2.71
N PRO A 173 10.44 -19.04 3.24
CA PRO A 173 10.79 -17.63 3.28
C PRO A 173 10.87 -17.05 1.86
N THR A 174 10.27 -15.88 1.68
CA THR A 174 10.36 -15.13 0.42
C THR A 174 11.70 -14.42 0.31
N VAL A 175 12.36 -14.59 -0.83
CA VAL A 175 13.69 -14.04 -1.10
C VAL A 175 13.68 -13.27 -2.42
N ALA A 176 14.24 -12.08 -2.43
CA ALA A 176 14.59 -11.37 -3.64
C ALA A 176 16.11 -11.33 -3.79
N VAL A 177 16.59 -11.51 -5.02
CA VAL A 177 18.01 -11.50 -5.35
C VAL A 177 18.27 -10.34 -6.29
N LEU A 178 19.11 -9.39 -5.85
CA LEU A 178 19.60 -8.31 -6.69
C LEU A 178 20.69 -8.82 -7.65
N ASP A 179 20.93 -8.08 -8.72
CA ASP A 179 22.00 -8.41 -9.65
C ASP A 179 23.37 -8.32 -8.95
N PHE A 180 24.18 -9.36 -9.13
CA PHE A 180 25.52 -9.38 -8.58
C PHE A 180 26.41 -8.33 -9.22
N GLU A 181 27.20 -7.66 -8.40
CA GLU A 181 28.19 -6.71 -8.88
C GLU A 181 29.43 -7.45 -9.44
N GLY A 182 29.70 -7.21 -10.70
CA GLY A 182 30.85 -7.87 -11.37
C GLY A 182 32.17 -7.18 -11.04
N ARG A 183 33.04 -7.82 -10.25
CA ARG A 183 34.41 -7.38 -10.01
C ARG A 183 35.38 -8.14 -10.91
N GLY A 184 35.81 -7.49 -11.99
CA GLY A 184 36.74 -8.10 -12.95
C GLY A 184 36.09 -9.01 -14.00
N ILE A 185 34.74 -9.02 -14.06
CA ILE A 185 33.93 -9.71 -15.08
C ILE A 185 32.97 -8.70 -15.71
N SER A 186 32.44 -9.03 -16.89
CA SER A 186 31.47 -8.19 -17.55
C SER A 186 30.10 -8.25 -16.83
N MET A 187 29.26 -7.23 -17.03
CA MET A 187 27.90 -7.20 -16.50
C MET A 187 27.07 -8.41 -16.95
N MET A 188 27.23 -8.86 -18.20
CA MET A 188 26.54 -10.03 -18.74
C MET A 188 26.96 -11.33 -18.04
N GLU A 189 28.23 -11.44 -17.69
CA GLU A 189 28.73 -12.59 -16.90
C GLU A 189 28.21 -12.56 -15.47
N ALA A 190 28.15 -11.37 -14.84
CA ALA A 190 27.58 -11.20 -13.51
C ALA A 190 26.07 -11.57 -13.51
N GLN A 191 25.32 -11.10 -14.48
CA GLN A 191 23.88 -11.47 -14.62
C GLN A 191 23.69 -12.98 -14.83
N THR A 192 24.55 -13.61 -15.65
CA THR A 192 24.50 -15.05 -15.86
C THR A 192 24.77 -15.83 -14.55
N LEU A 193 25.66 -15.32 -13.70
CA LEU A 193 25.92 -15.90 -12.38
C LEU A 193 24.73 -15.70 -11.44
N THR A 194 24.12 -14.51 -11.44
CA THR A 194 22.90 -14.24 -10.66
C THR A 194 21.78 -15.20 -11.06
N ASP A 195 21.54 -15.40 -12.35
CA ASP A 195 20.51 -16.31 -12.86
C ASP A 195 20.75 -17.76 -12.44
N ARG A 196 22.02 -18.20 -12.50
CA ARG A 196 22.40 -19.54 -12.03
C ARG A 196 22.22 -19.69 -10.53
N PHE A 197 22.56 -18.66 -9.75
CA PHE A 197 22.35 -18.65 -8.32
C PHE A 197 20.87 -18.73 -7.97
N MET A 198 20.03 -17.90 -8.59
CA MET A 198 18.57 -17.98 -8.43
C MET A 198 18.01 -19.35 -8.78
N THR A 199 18.45 -19.92 -9.90
CA THR A 199 18.05 -21.28 -10.31
C THR A 199 18.47 -22.33 -9.26
N ALA A 200 19.69 -22.24 -8.74
CA ALA A 200 20.18 -23.14 -7.70
C ALA A 200 19.37 -23.00 -6.40
N MET A 201 19.05 -21.77 -5.99
CA MET A 201 18.20 -21.52 -4.82
C MET A 201 16.79 -22.07 -5.02
N ALA A 202 16.16 -21.85 -6.18
CA ALA A 202 14.84 -22.39 -6.51
C ALA A 202 14.82 -23.92 -6.41
N ASN A 203 15.86 -24.58 -6.90
CA ASN A 203 15.99 -26.06 -6.87
C ASN A 203 16.17 -26.62 -5.45
N THR A 204 16.48 -25.80 -4.44
CA THR A 204 16.54 -26.26 -3.05
C THR A 204 15.17 -26.54 -2.45
N ASP A 205 14.12 -25.97 -3.04
CA ASP A 205 12.74 -25.98 -2.55
C ASP A 205 12.57 -25.45 -1.11
N ARG A 206 13.53 -24.65 -0.65
CA ARG A 206 13.59 -24.10 0.72
C ARG A 206 13.16 -22.63 0.79
N VAL A 207 13.11 -21.94 -0.34
CA VAL A 207 12.80 -20.52 -0.44
C VAL A 207 11.82 -20.27 -1.59
N GLN A 208 11.10 -19.17 -1.50
CA GLN A 208 10.29 -18.64 -2.59
C GLN A 208 11.01 -17.43 -3.18
N LEU A 209 11.41 -17.53 -4.43
CA LEU A 209 12.08 -16.43 -5.12
C LEU A 209 11.04 -15.51 -5.77
N VAL A 210 11.25 -14.22 -5.58
CA VAL A 210 10.58 -13.20 -6.40
C VAL A 210 11.24 -13.19 -7.77
N ASP A 211 10.46 -13.32 -8.83
CA ASP A 211 11.00 -13.28 -10.18
C ASP A 211 11.46 -11.86 -10.55
N ARG A 212 12.45 -11.80 -11.45
CA ARG A 212 13.11 -10.54 -11.82
C ARG A 212 12.16 -9.55 -12.50
N ALA A 213 11.21 -10.02 -13.31
CA ALA A 213 10.28 -9.14 -14.01
C ALA A 213 9.34 -8.47 -13.01
N THR A 214 8.76 -9.25 -12.09
CA THR A 214 7.91 -8.73 -11.01
C THR A 214 8.66 -7.75 -10.10
N MET A 215 9.93 -8.05 -9.79
CA MET A 215 10.78 -7.14 -9.01
C MET A 215 11.03 -5.84 -9.79
N GLY A 216 11.34 -5.94 -11.07
CA GLY A 216 11.57 -4.79 -11.94
C GLY A 216 10.33 -3.89 -12.06
N ASP A 217 9.15 -4.47 -12.21
CA ASP A 217 7.89 -3.72 -12.31
C ASP A 217 7.62 -2.92 -11.02
N VAL A 218 7.76 -3.53 -9.85
CA VAL A 218 7.55 -2.86 -8.56
C VAL A 218 8.57 -1.74 -8.34
N LEU A 219 9.84 -1.98 -8.67
CA LEU A 219 10.89 -0.97 -8.50
C LEU A 219 10.72 0.20 -9.45
N ASN A 220 10.35 -0.06 -10.72
CA ASN A 220 10.07 0.98 -11.69
C ASN A 220 8.88 1.86 -11.28
N GLU A 221 7.80 1.29 -10.73
CA GLU A 221 6.67 2.04 -10.19
C GLU A 221 7.08 3.02 -9.09
N GLN A 222 8.12 2.67 -8.32
CA GLN A 222 8.65 3.48 -7.22
C GLN A 222 9.82 4.39 -7.65
N GLY A 223 10.20 4.36 -8.93
CA GLY A 223 11.30 5.19 -9.47
C GLY A 223 12.70 4.66 -9.13
N TYR A 224 12.82 3.40 -8.71
CA TYR A 224 14.10 2.75 -8.44
C TYR A 224 14.58 1.92 -9.64
N SER A 225 15.91 1.83 -9.79
CA SER A 225 16.55 0.93 -10.77
C SER A 225 17.24 -0.21 -10.04
N THR A 226 17.03 -1.44 -10.50
CA THR A 226 17.66 -2.65 -9.92
C THR A 226 19.19 -2.63 -10.01
N THR A 227 19.75 -1.86 -10.95
CA THR A 227 21.19 -1.80 -11.20
C THR A 227 21.95 -0.76 -10.35
N GLU A 228 21.24 0.12 -9.66
CA GLU A 228 21.83 1.19 -8.85
C GLU A 228 21.90 0.86 -7.36
N CYS A 229 21.30 -0.26 -6.96
CA CYS A 229 21.22 -0.69 -5.57
C CYS A 229 22.41 -1.56 -5.19
N THR A 230 23.48 -0.95 -4.69
CA THR A 230 24.76 -1.62 -4.35
C THR A 230 25.10 -1.57 -2.86
N SER A 231 24.26 -0.96 -2.02
CA SER A 231 24.46 -0.88 -0.57
C SER A 231 23.45 -1.73 0.19
N ASP A 232 23.82 -2.16 1.41
CA ASP A 232 22.96 -2.93 2.30
C ASP A 232 21.69 -2.14 2.68
N GLU A 233 21.80 -0.81 2.82
CA GLU A 233 20.68 0.06 3.11
C GLU A 233 19.68 0.09 1.95
N CYS A 234 20.17 0.22 0.71
CA CYS A 234 19.33 0.17 -0.47
C CYS A 234 18.67 -1.21 -0.62
N ALA A 235 19.40 -2.29 -0.41
CA ALA A 235 18.82 -3.64 -0.43
C ALA A 235 17.72 -3.81 0.61
N ALA A 236 17.88 -3.24 1.80
CA ALA A 236 16.84 -3.27 2.84
C ALA A 236 15.59 -2.49 2.44
N GLU A 237 15.74 -1.30 1.83
CA GLU A 237 14.61 -0.51 1.31
C GLU A 237 13.88 -1.26 0.20
N VAL A 238 14.61 -1.83 -0.76
CA VAL A 238 14.05 -2.66 -1.84
C VAL A 238 13.33 -3.87 -1.26
N GLY A 239 13.93 -4.56 -0.28
CA GLY A 239 13.32 -5.69 0.40
C GLY A 239 12.01 -5.33 1.09
N ALA A 240 11.95 -4.17 1.74
CA ALA A 240 10.74 -3.66 2.36
C ALA A 240 9.65 -3.33 1.32
N MET A 241 10.00 -2.71 0.19
CA MET A 241 9.06 -2.43 -0.90
C MET A 241 8.51 -3.70 -1.54
N LEU A 242 9.35 -4.72 -1.72
CA LEU A 242 8.95 -6.03 -2.24
C LEU A 242 8.17 -6.86 -1.21
N GLY A 243 8.22 -6.48 0.07
CA GLY A 243 7.64 -7.24 1.17
C GLY A 243 8.26 -8.62 1.37
N VAL A 244 9.55 -8.80 0.99
CA VAL A 244 10.26 -10.07 1.16
C VAL A 244 10.88 -10.17 2.54
N GLN A 245 11.13 -11.41 2.97
CA GLN A 245 11.75 -11.69 4.27
C GLN A 245 13.29 -11.63 4.21
N LEU A 246 13.85 -11.91 3.05
CA LEU A 246 15.30 -11.95 2.86
C LEU A 246 15.67 -11.26 1.53
N MET A 247 16.81 -10.55 1.55
CA MET A 247 17.47 -9.99 0.37
C MET A 247 18.86 -10.60 0.21
N VAL A 248 19.26 -10.84 -1.02
CA VAL A 248 20.59 -11.32 -1.41
C VAL A 248 21.16 -10.43 -2.50
#